data_ccde7a5dc759e310406038dda2260418
#
_entry.id   ccde7a5dc759e310406038dda2260418
#
_cell.length_a   1.000
_cell.length_b   1.000
_cell.length_c   1.000
_cell.angle_alpha   90.00
_cell.angle_beta   90.00
_cell.angle_gamma   90.00
#
_symmetry.space_group_name_H-M   'P 1'
#
loop_
_entity.id
_entity.type
_entity.pdbx_description
1 polymer ?
#
loop_
_entity_poly.entity_id
_entity_poly.type
_entity_poly.pdbx_seq_one_letter_code
_entity_poly.pdbx_strand_id
1 'polypeptide(L)'
;NSGCYQLKIPVELDAVIPENDCVRLLSQYVEELDLTVLYDTYARHRRNTVTPKQLLKIVLYAYHEGAYSSRDIEKACNRDINFMYLLEGMPAPDHTTISRFISLHFSECAENLMASSSNFLKEIGELSGKEIFIDGTKIEAMAGRYTFVWKKSVTKNLEKLLVKTALLVETCVKEYALKEIPEGKVEEKHIVQILTSLTELKDAQGIEFVYGSGKCKTQLQRDIEALESYRDRIIEYNNHIDICGERNSYSKTDPDATFMRMKEDHMLNGQLKPAYNLQHGVDSGYISWLTVNQNPGDTVTLRNFISNMHGNLNFSYKVIVADAGYESEENYTFLENNNLTAVIKPTN
;
A
#
# COMPACT_ATOMS: atom_id res chain seq x y z
N ASN A 1 17.78 55.52 23.15
CA ASN A 1 16.78 54.55 22.58
C ASN A 1 16.59 54.91 21.11
N SER A 2 17.43 54.36 20.23
CA SER A 2 17.21 54.37 18.80
C SER A 2 16.12 53.34 18.48
N GLY A 3 14.88 53.78 18.32
CA GLY A 3 13.81 52.97 17.78
C GLY A 3 14.15 52.54 16.36
N CYS A 4 14.46 51.26 16.14
CA CYS A 4 14.51 50.73 14.80
C CYS A 4 13.09 50.72 14.22
N TYR A 5 12.81 51.69 13.37
CA TYR A 5 11.61 51.66 12.54
C TYR A 5 11.80 50.60 11.48
N GLN A 6 11.17 49.43 11.66
CA GLN A 6 11.10 48.43 10.63
C GLN A 6 10.01 48.85 9.63
N LEU A 7 10.40 49.37 8.49
CA LEU A 7 9.49 49.66 7.39
C LEU A 7 8.95 48.32 6.87
N LYS A 8 7.67 48.05 7.03
CA LYS A 8 6.99 46.95 6.33
C LYS A 8 6.65 47.44 4.91
N ILE A 9 7.48 47.08 3.95
CA ILE A 9 7.16 47.27 2.53
C ILE A 9 6.34 46.06 2.12
N PRO A 10 5.09 46.20 1.62
CA PRO A 10 4.37 45.09 1.03
C PRO A 10 5.12 44.65 -0.23
N VAL A 11 5.66 43.45 -0.21
CA VAL A 11 6.32 42.83 -1.37
C VAL A 11 5.28 41.98 -2.08
N GLU A 12 4.97 42.33 -3.32
CA GLU A 12 4.18 41.44 -4.19
C GLU A 12 5.07 40.30 -4.62
N LEU A 13 4.72 39.08 -4.21
CA LEU A 13 5.49 37.89 -4.51
C LEU A 13 5.63 37.66 -6.02
N ASP A 14 4.60 38.01 -6.77
CA ASP A 14 4.64 38.00 -8.24
C ASP A 14 5.77 38.83 -8.86
N ALA A 15 6.16 39.91 -8.23
CA ALA A 15 7.26 40.76 -8.71
C ALA A 15 8.65 40.23 -8.34
N VAL A 16 8.73 39.34 -7.34
CA VAL A 16 9.99 38.78 -6.84
C VAL A 16 10.36 37.47 -7.50
N ILE A 17 9.36 36.61 -7.80
CA ILE A 17 9.58 35.31 -8.42
C ILE A 17 9.81 35.51 -9.92
N PRO A 18 10.88 34.95 -10.51
CA PRO A 18 11.14 35.02 -11.96
C PRO A 18 9.98 34.51 -12.80
N GLU A 19 9.78 35.09 -13.97
CA GLU A 19 8.71 34.68 -14.89
C GLU A 19 8.85 33.23 -15.37
N ASN A 20 10.08 32.72 -15.47
CA ASN A 20 10.41 31.36 -15.89
C ASN A 20 10.60 30.36 -14.74
N ASP A 21 10.23 30.76 -13.51
CA ASP A 21 10.31 29.85 -12.36
C ASP A 21 9.29 28.70 -12.49
N CYS A 22 9.72 27.48 -12.15
CA CYS A 22 8.89 26.27 -12.27
C CYS A 22 7.64 26.31 -11.39
N VAL A 23 7.64 27.09 -10.28
CA VAL A 23 6.47 27.27 -9.42
C VAL A 23 5.29 27.88 -10.16
N ARG A 24 5.55 28.80 -11.11
CA ARG A 24 4.50 29.42 -11.94
C ARG A 24 3.88 28.41 -12.89
N LEU A 25 4.72 27.64 -13.58
CA LEU A 25 4.27 26.57 -14.49
C LEU A 25 3.44 25.54 -13.74
N LEU A 26 3.91 25.09 -12.58
CA LEU A 26 3.18 24.14 -11.74
C LEU A 26 1.85 24.71 -11.24
N SER A 27 1.85 25.99 -10.81
CA SER A 27 0.62 26.64 -10.36
C SER A 27 -0.41 26.71 -11.49
N GLN A 28 0.01 27.15 -12.68
CA GLN A 28 -0.86 27.22 -13.87
C GLN A 28 -1.38 25.83 -14.26
N TYR A 29 -0.50 24.83 -14.30
CA TYR A 29 -0.87 23.47 -14.62
C TYR A 29 -1.97 22.94 -13.68
N VAL A 30 -1.85 23.14 -12.36
CA VAL A 30 -2.87 22.72 -11.40
C VAL A 30 -4.19 23.50 -11.57
N GLU A 31 -4.14 24.76 -12.04
CA GLU A 31 -5.35 25.54 -12.36
C GLU A 31 -6.14 24.91 -13.53
N GLU A 32 -5.46 24.31 -14.50
CA GLU A 32 -6.06 23.71 -15.70
C GLU A 32 -6.55 22.27 -15.48
N LEU A 33 -6.15 21.61 -14.37
CA LEU A 33 -6.61 20.26 -14.04
C LEU A 33 -8.07 20.22 -13.59
N ASP A 34 -8.79 19.18 -13.98
CA ASP A 34 -10.06 18.83 -13.35
C ASP A 34 -9.82 18.25 -11.95
N LEU A 35 -10.17 19.02 -10.94
CA LEU A 35 -10.03 18.66 -9.54
C LEU A 35 -11.34 18.21 -8.89
N THR A 36 -12.37 17.91 -9.67
CA THR A 36 -13.69 17.51 -9.17
C THR A 36 -13.56 16.33 -8.19
N VAL A 37 -12.82 15.28 -8.54
CA VAL A 37 -12.62 14.11 -7.68
C VAL A 37 -11.92 14.48 -6.38
N LEU A 38 -10.93 15.38 -6.41
CA LEU A 38 -10.26 15.87 -5.20
C LEU A 38 -11.23 16.62 -4.29
N TYR A 39 -12.08 17.48 -4.85
CA TYR A 39 -13.06 18.22 -4.05
C TYR A 39 -14.15 17.31 -3.47
N ASP A 40 -14.53 16.24 -4.17
CA ASP A 40 -15.53 15.26 -3.72
C ASP A 40 -15.07 14.44 -2.51
N THR A 41 -13.76 14.32 -2.27
CA THR A 41 -13.23 13.68 -1.06
C THR A 41 -13.50 14.51 0.21
N TYR A 42 -13.89 15.78 0.07
CA TYR A 42 -14.12 16.67 1.20
C TYR A 42 -15.62 16.76 1.58
N ALA A 43 -15.89 16.73 2.88
CA ALA A 43 -17.24 17.07 3.37
C ALA A 43 -17.61 18.52 3.04
N ARG A 44 -18.91 18.79 2.84
CA ARG A 44 -19.44 20.12 2.46
C ARG A 44 -19.04 21.27 3.39
N HIS A 45 -18.70 20.98 4.64
CA HIS A 45 -18.28 21.99 5.63
C HIS A 45 -16.80 21.80 5.97
N ARG A 46 -15.93 22.55 5.28
CA ARG A 46 -14.50 22.58 5.59
C ARG A 46 -14.21 23.56 6.72
N ARG A 47 -13.26 23.18 7.58
CA ARG A 47 -12.71 24.04 8.63
C ARG A 47 -11.37 24.66 8.27
N ASN A 48 -10.71 24.14 7.20
CA ASN A 48 -9.39 24.59 6.80
C ASN A 48 -9.48 25.88 5.99
N THR A 49 -8.56 26.81 6.24
CA THR A 49 -8.43 28.07 5.51
C THR A 49 -7.79 27.84 4.13
N VAL A 50 -6.82 26.90 4.03
CA VAL A 50 -6.14 26.55 2.78
C VAL A 50 -7.03 25.62 1.95
N THR A 51 -7.18 25.89 0.68
CA THR A 51 -8.04 25.11 -0.23
C THR A 51 -7.37 23.79 -0.63
N PRO A 52 -8.15 22.73 -1.05
CA PRO A 52 -7.57 21.51 -1.59
C PRO A 52 -6.64 21.72 -2.77
N LYS A 53 -6.96 22.68 -3.66
CA LYS A 53 -6.12 23.07 -4.79
C LYS A 53 -4.77 23.62 -4.33
N GLN A 54 -4.77 24.55 -3.36
CA GLN A 54 -3.52 25.07 -2.80
C GLN A 54 -2.69 23.98 -2.12
N LEU A 55 -3.33 23.06 -1.36
CA LEU A 55 -2.63 21.93 -0.76
C LEU A 55 -2.02 21.01 -1.83
N LEU A 56 -2.73 20.79 -2.95
CA LEU A 56 -2.19 20.03 -4.09
C LEU A 56 -0.96 20.72 -4.69
N LYS A 57 -1.05 22.01 -4.99
CA LYS A 57 0.09 22.81 -5.50
C LYS A 57 1.30 22.71 -4.56
N ILE A 58 1.08 22.89 -3.26
CA ILE A 58 2.12 22.82 -2.23
C ILE A 58 2.78 21.43 -2.19
N VAL A 59 2.00 20.35 -2.19
CA VAL A 59 2.53 18.99 -2.10
C VAL A 59 3.31 18.62 -3.37
N LEU A 60 2.78 18.94 -4.55
CA LEU A 60 3.46 18.68 -5.82
C LEU A 60 4.77 19.48 -5.92
N TYR A 61 4.76 20.76 -5.55
CA TYR A 61 5.95 21.58 -5.55
C TYR A 61 6.98 21.11 -4.51
N ALA A 62 6.52 20.72 -3.32
CA ALA A 62 7.38 20.16 -2.28
C ALA A 62 8.11 18.90 -2.76
N TYR A 63 7.41 18.00 -3.44
CA TYR A 63 8.01 16.77 -3.98
C TYR A 63 9.01 17.09 -5.11
N HIS A 64 8.72 18.09 -5.93
CA HIS A 64 9.67 18.59 -6.93
C HIS A 64 10.97 19.10 -6.27
N GLU A 65 10.85 19.84 -5.17
CA GLU A 65 11.99 20.38 -4.39
C GLU A 65 12.66 19.33 -3.46
N GLY A 66 12.19 18.07 -3.46
CA GLY A 66 12.75 17.00 -2.62
C GLY A 66 12.31 17.05 -1.16
N ALA A 67 11.29 17.82 -0.81
CA ALA A 67 10.71 17.88 0.54
C ALA A 67 9.55 16.90 0.65
N TYR A 68 9.78 15.71 1.24
CA TYR A 68 8.79 14.63 1.32
C TYR A 68 8.07 14.55 2.67
N SER A 69 8.64 15.10 3.75
CA SER A 69 7.99 15.04 5.06
C SER A 69 7.01 16.20 5.24
N SER A 70 5.84 15.93 5.83
CA SER A 70 4.84 16.97 6.12
C SER A 70 5.40 18.13 6.98
N ARG A 71 6.37 17.86 7.86
CA ARG A 71 7.03 18.86 8.68
C ARG A 71 8.00 19.74 7.89
N ASP A 72 8.70 19.17 6.91
CA ASP A 72 9.57 19.96 6.04
C ASP A 72 8.74 20.82 5.10
N ILE A 73 7.60 20.31 4.63
CA ILE A 73 6.64 21.08 3.82
C ILE A 73 6.06 22.25 4.64
N GLU A 74 5.62 22.03 5.88
CA GLU A 74 5.18 23.11 6.79
C GLU A 74 6.27 24.17 6.99
N LYS A 75 7.52 23.73 7.19
CA LYS A 75 8.67 24.61 7.35
C LYS A 75 8.95 25.43 6.09
N ALA A 76 8.84 24.80 4.90
CA ALA A 76 9.00 25.49 3.62
C ALA A 76 7.89 26.52 3.42
N CYS A 77 6.63 26.19 3.67
CA CYS A 77 5.50 27.13 3.61
C CYS A 77 5.69 28.39 4.48
N ASN A 78 6.45 28.29 5.57
CA ASN A 78 6.73 29.42 6.46
C ASN A 78 8.01 30.22 6.12
N ARG A 79 8.86 29.76 5.20
CA ARG A 79 10.21 30.31 4.98
C ARG A 79 10.55 30.60 3.53
N ASP A 80 9.91 29.90 2.60
CA ASP A 80 10.21 29.95 1.18
C ASP A 80 9.15 30.78 0.44
N ILE A 81 9.61 31.71 -0.39
CA ILE A 81 8.74 32.64 -1.13
C ILE A 81 7.89 31.90 -2.19
N ASN A 82 8.39 30.85 -2.80
CA ASN A 82 7.67 30.06 -3.79
C ASN A 82 6.48 29.33 -3.15
N PHE A 83 6.66 28.78 -1.94
CA PHE A 83 5.55 28.21 -1.18
C PHE A 83 4.55 29.27 -0.70
N MET A 84 5.03 30.44 -0.29
CA MET A 84 4.15 31.57 0.07
C MET A 84 3.34 32.07 -1.14
N TYR A 85 3.91 32.04 -2.34
CA TYR A 85 3.21 32.35 -3.58
C TYR A 85 2.05 31.35 -3.81
N LEU A 86 2.28 30.04 -3.65
CA LEU A 86 1.25 29.01 -3.79
C LEU A 86 0.14 29.11 -2.73
N LEU A 87 0.44 29.71 -1.58
CA LEU A 87 -0.54 29.97 -0.52
C LEU A 87 -1.48 31.15 -0.81
N GLU A 88 -1.13 32.03 -1.77
CA GLU A 88 -1.97 33.17 -2.17
C GLU A 88 -2.40 34.05 -0.98
N GLY A 89 -1.47 34.31 -0.04
CA GLY A 89 -1.72 35.08 1.16
C GLY A 89 -2.41 34.34 2.31
N MET A 90 -2.72 33.07 2.15
CA MET A 90 -3.25 32.24 3.25
C MET A 90 -2.14 31.85 4.23
N PRO A 91 -2.46 31.62 5.51
CA PRO A 91 -1.49 31.14 6.49
C PRO A 91 -1.00 29.73 6.13
N ALA A 92 0.28 29.45 6.43
CA ALA A 92 0.86 28.12 6.20
C ALA A 92 0.08 27.03 6.92
N PRO A 93 -0.26 25.94 6.22
CA PRO A 93 -0.90 24.77 6.85
C PRO A 93 0.07 24.07 7.81
N ASP A 94 -0.45 23.52 8.90
CA ASP A 94 0.33 22.69 9.80
C ASP A 94 0.63 21.31 9.18
N HIS A 95 1.65 20.62 9.71
CA HIS A 95 2.07 19.30 9.22
C HIS A 95 0.97 18.25 9.34
N THR A 96 0.05 18.36 10.30
CA THR A 96 -1.10 17.44 10.45
C THR A 96 -2.11 17.64 9.33
N THR A 97 -2.37 18.87 8.91
CA THR A 97 -3.23 19.18 7.77
C THR A 97 -2.62 18.64 6.48
N ILE A 98 -1.31 18.84 6.26
CA ILE A 98 -0.59 18.32 5.09
C ILE A 98 -0.62 16.79 5.09
N SER A 99 -0.31 16.14 6.22
CA SER A 99 -0.32 14.69 6.34
C SER A 99 -1.70 14.08 6.07
N ARG A 100 -2.77 14.70 6.61
CA ARG A 100 -4.15 14.28 6.33
C ARG A 100 -4.53 14.47 4.87
N PHE A 101 -4.11 15.59 4.27
CA PHE A 101 -4.33 15.81 2.85
C PHE A 101 -3.72 14.68 2.01
N ILE A 102 -2.45 14.33 2.25
CA ILE A 102 -1.75 13.28 1.50
C ILE A 102 -2.43 11.92 1.70
N SER A 103 -2.74 11.55 2.95
CA SER A 103 -3.22 10.20 3.27
C SER A 103 -4.71 9.96 3.02
N LEU A 104 -5.57 10.98 3.13
CA LEU A 104 -7.01 10.82 3.05
C LEU A 104 -7.64 11.39 1.78
N HIS A 105 -6.98 12.34 1.12
CA HIS A 105 -7.55 13.04 -0.04
C HIS A 105 -6.73 12.80 -1.30
N PHE A 106 -5.42 13.10 -1.25
CA PHE A 106 -4.55 12.94 -2.41
C PHE A 106 -4.40 11.48 -2.83
N SER A 107 -4.26 10.54 -1.87
CA SER A 107 -4.14 9.11 -2.17
C SER A 107 -5.37 8.53 -2.88
N GLU A 108 -6.58 9.01 -2.56
CA GLU A 108 -7.83 8.55 -3.19
C GLU A 108 -8.00 9.06 -4.63
N CYS A 109 -7.40 10.20 -4.97
CA CYS A 109 -7.54 10.81 -6.30
C CYS A 109 -6.25 10.73 -7.14
N ALA A 110 -5.17 10.10 -6.65
CA ALA A 110 -3.87 10.08 -7.32
C ALA A 110 -3.93 9.48 -8.74
N GLU A 111 -4.66 8.39 -8.94
CA GLU A 111 -4.87 7.78 -10.27
C GLU A 111 -5.61 8.74 -11.22
N ASN A 112 -6.66 9.39 -10.74
CA ASN A 112 -7.43 10.35 -11.55
C ASN A 112 -6.59 11.59 -11.92
N LEU A 113 -5.77 12.09 -10.99
CA LEU A 113 -4.85 13.18 -11.26
C LEU A 113 -3.78 12.78 -12.28
N MET A 114 -3.25 11.55 -12.19
CA MET A 114 -2.33 11.01 -13.18
C MET A 114 -2.98 10.88 -14.55
N ALA A 115 -4.21 10.38 -14.61
CA ALA A 115 -4.99 10.29 -15.83
C ALA A 115 -5.23 11.68 -16.45
N SER A 116 -5.67 12.65 -15.64
CA SER A 116 -5.88 14.04 -16.07
C SER A 116 -4.59 14.66 -16.63
N SER A 117 -3.46 14.41 -15.96
CA SER A 117 -2.14 14.86 -16.41
C SER A 117 -1.77 14.28 -17.78
N SER A 118 -1.94 12.98 -17.95
CA SER A 118 -1.59 12.28 -19.20
C SER A 118 -2.51 12.68 -20.35
N ASN A 119 -3.81 12.84 -20.07
CA ASN A 119 -4.77 13.32 -21.04
C ASN A 119 -4.46 14.76 -21.49
N PHE A 120 -4.10 15.65 -20.55
CA PHE A 120 -3.68 17.00 -20.85
C PHE A 120 -2.41 17.03 -21.72
N LEU A 121 -1.36 16.26 -21.36
CA LEU A 121 -0.14 16.18 -22.14
C LEU A 121 -0.41 15.62 -23.55
N LYS A 122 -1.37 14.70 -23.69
CA LYS A 122 -1.80 14.20 -24.99
C LYS A 122 -2.53 15.28 -25.81
N GLU A 123 -3.38 16.06 -25.19
CA GLU A 123 -4.15 17.13 -25.84
C GLU A 123 -3.25 18.22 -26.39
N ILE A 124 -2.23 18.64 -25.63
CA ILE A 124 -1.25 19.65 -26.07
C ILE A 124 -0.19 19.09 -27.05
N GLY A 125 -0.20 17.76 -27.30
CA GLY A 125 0.67 17.12 -28.29
C GLY A 125 2.05 16.69 -27.78
N GLU A 126 2.30 16.75 -26.49
CA GLU A 126 3.55 16.29 -25.85
C GLU A 126 3.65 14.77 -25.85
N LEU A 127 2.54 14.04 -25.66
CA LEU A 127 2.50 12.58 -25.79
C LEU A 127 2.13 12.17 -27.21
N SER A 128 2.85 11.19 -27.79
CA SER A 128 2.56 10.66 -29.12
C SER A 128 1.25 9.86 -29.14
N GLY A 129 0.94 9.13 -28.07
CA GLY A 129 -0.20 8.23 -27.94
C GLY A 129 -0.18 7.05 -28.91
N LYS A 130 0.96 6.74 -29.53
CA LYS A 130 1.12 5.65 -30.50
C LYS A 130 1.70 4.41 -29.87
N GLU A 131 2.83 4.56 -29.21
CA GLU A 131 3.60 3.50 -28.58
C GLU A 131 3.94 3.86 -27.13
N ILE A 132 4.00 2.86 -26.28
CA ILE A 132 4.36 3.02 -24.87
C ILE A 132 5.46 2.03 -24.51
N PHE A 133 6.49 2.52 -23.83
CA PHE A 133 7.61 1.73 -23.32
C PHE A 133 7.34 1.41 -21.87
N ILE A 134 7.20 0.12 -21.53
CA ILE A 134 6.86 -0.34 -20.18
C ILE A 134 8.10 -0.96 -19.54
N ASP A 135 8.45 -0.49 -18.35
CA ASP A 135 9.50 -1.08 -17.52
C ASP A 135 9.05 -1.16 -16.06
N GLY A 136 9.61 -2.11 -15.32
CA GLY A 136 9.37 -2.34 -13.93
C GLY A 136 10.55 -1.95 -13.07
N THR A 137 10.30 -1.30 -11.92
CA THR A 137 11.30 -1.06 -10.90
C THR A 137 10.78 -1.48 -9.52
N LYS A 138 11.70 -1.88 -8.62
CA LYS A 138 11.33 -2.29 -7.26
C LYS A 138 11.70 -1.19 -6.28
N ILE A 139 10.73 -0.77 -5.48
CA ILE A 139 10.90 0.27 -4.46
C ILE A 139 10.82 -0.39 -3.09
N GLU A 140 11.87 -0.19 -2.25
CA GLU A 140 11.90 -0.70 -0.88
C GLU A 140 10.82 0.00 -0.04
N ALA A 141 10.01 -0.79 0.66
CA ALA A 141 9.00 -0.28 1.58
C ALA A 141 9.65 0.17 2.89
N MET A 142 9.07 1.18 3.54
CA MET A 142 9.46 1.58 4.90
C MET A 142 8.96 0.56 5.93
N ALA A 143 9.45 -0.67 5.84
CA ALA A 143 9.00 -1.80 6.66
C ALA A 143 10.18 -2.54 7.29
N GLY A 144 9.91 -3.26 8.38
CA GLY A 144 10.93 -4.02 9.09
C GLY A 144 11.46 -5.17 8.24
N ARG A 145 12.76 -5.19 7.98
CA ARG A 145 13.42 -6.24 7.17
C ARG A 145 13.31 -7.64 7.75
N TYR A 146 13.09 -7.77 9.04
CA TYR A 146 13.03 -9.05 9.75
C TYR A 146 11.62 -9.42 10.21
N THR A 147 10.60 -8.68 9.78
CA THR A 147 9.20 -8.92 10.14
C THR A 147 8.45 -9.71 9.08
N PHE A 148 9.15 -10.61 8.40
CA PHE A 148 8.58 -11.41 7.31
C PHE A 148 7.67 -12.52 7.80
N VAL A 149 6.61 -12.75 7.05
CA VAL A 149 5.73 -13.93 7.15
C VAL A 149 5.77 -14.68 5.81
N TRP A 150 6.15 -15.96 5.86
CA TRP A 150 6.20 -16.82 4.68
C TRP A 150 4.97 -17.73 4.62
N LYS A 151 4.14 -17.59 3.59
CA LYS A 151 2.92 -18.39 3.41
C LYS A 151 3.18 -19.87 3.55
N LYS A 152 4.18 -20.41 2.85
CA LYS A 152 4.54 -21.84 2.92
C LYS A 152 4.88 -22.31 4.34
N SER A 153 5.56 -21.48 5.13
CA SER A 153 5.91 -21.81 6.51
C SER A 153 4.71 -21.79 7.42
N VAL A 154 3.83 -20.78 7.26
CA VAL A 154 2.58 -20.67 8.03
C VAL A 154 1.64 -21.84 7.72
N THR A 155 1.44 -22.16 6.45
CA THR A 155 0.59 -23.31 6.03
C THR A 155 1.09 -24.63 6.62
N LYS A 156 2.41 -24.90 6.53
CA LYS A 156 3.00 -26.11 7.13
C LYS A 156 2.83 -26.16 8.65
N ASN A 157 2.93 -25.02 9.34
CA ASN A 157 2.75 -24.94 10.78
C ASN A 157 1.27 -25.11 11.17
N LEU A 158 0.35 -24.55 10.37
CA LEU A 158 -1.09 -24.74 10.54
C LEU A 158 -1.47 -26.22 10.41
N GLU A 159 -1.00 -26.91 9.36
CA GLU A 159 -1.25 -28.34 9.17
C GLU A 159 -0.81 -29.18 10.37
N LYS A 160 0.42 -28.92 10.88
CA LYS A 160 0.93 -29.61 12.07
C LYS A 160 0.11 -29.29 13.33
N LEU A 161 -0.35 -28.04 13.45
CA LEU A 161 -1.17 -27.62 14.58
C LEU A 161 -2.55 -28.28 14.53
N LEU A 162 -3.17 -28.37 13.37
CA LEU A 162 -4.46 -29.04 13.20
C LEU A 162 -4.41 -30.52 13.58
N VAL A 163 -3.33 -31.23 13.21
CA VAL A 163 -3.13 -32.63 13.64
C VAL A 163 -3.02 -32.75 15.17
N LYS A 164 -2.23 -31.84 15.80
CA LYS A 164 -2.11 -31.83 17.28
C LYS A 164 -3.42 -31.49 17.96
N THR A 165 -4.17 -30.55 17.40
CA THR A 165 -5.49 -30.17 17.92
C THR A 165 -6.47 -31.32 17.83
N ALA A 166 -6.50 -32.08 16.71
CA ALA A 166 -7.34 -33.22 16.55
C ALA A 166 -7.06 -34.31 17.61
N LEU A 167 -5.80 -34.63 17.83
CA LEU A 167 -5.37 -35.58 18.87
C LEU A 167 -5.78 -35.14 20.28
N LEU A 168 -5.62 -33.86 20.60
CA LEU A 168 -6.02 -33.32 21.91
C LEU A 168 -7.54 -33.36 22.08
N VAL A 169 -8.30 -33.00 21.05
CA VAL A 169 -9.75 -33.05 21.02
C VAL A 169 -10.24 -34.48 21.25
N GLU A 170 -9.69 -35.51 20.53
CA GLU A 170 -10.00 -36.90 20.74
C GLU A 170 -9.71 -37.37 22.19
N THR A 171 -8.60 -36.92 22.76
CA THR A 171 -8.22 -37.21 24.13
C THR A 171 -9.24 -36.63 25.10
N CYS A 172 -9.61 -35.34 24.92
CA CYS A 172 -10.61 -34.67 25.76
C CYS A 172 -11.99 -35.34 25.65
N VAL A 173 -12.42 -35.73 24.44
CA VAL A 173 -13.71 -36.43 24.24
C VAL A 173 -13.73 -37.78 25.02
N LYS A 174 -12.64 -38.54 24.98
CA LYS A 174 -12.52 -39.82 25.69
C LYS A 174 -12.42 -39.65 27.20
N GLU A 175 -11.58 -38.73 27.66
CA GLU A 175 -11.27 -38.56 29.10
C GLU A 175 -12.45 -37.91 29.87
N TYR A 176 -13.15 -36.99 29.24
CA TYR A 176 -14.27 -36.26 29.86
C TYR A 176 -15.65 -36.75 29.39
N ALA A 177 -15.73 -37.85 28.65
CA ALA A 177 -16.98 -38.43 28.11
C ALA A 177 -17.89 -37.39 27.41
N LEU A 178 -17.27 -36.52 26.59
CA LEU A 178 -17.99 -35.51 25.85
C LEU A 178 -18.69 -36.10 24.62
N LYS A 179 -19.63 -35.31 24.02
CA LYS A 179 -20.27 -35.72 22.77
C LYS A 179 -19.22 -35.84 21.67
N GLU A 180 -19.26 -36.94 20.93
CA GLU A 180 -18.39 -37.17 19.79
C GLU A 180 -18.55 -36.06 18.74
N ILE A 181 -17.41 -35.60 18.23
CA ILE A 181 -17.38 -34.71 17.09
C ILE A 181 -17.47 -35.56 15.82
N PRO A 182 -18.23 -35.10 14.79
CA PRO A 182 -18.31 -35.82 13.52
C PRO A 182 -16.91 -36.13 12.95
N GLU A 183 -16.71 -37.34 12.43
CA GLU A 183 -15.46 -37.71 11.74
C GLU A 183 -15.16 -36.71 10.62
N GLY A 184 -13.99 -36.06 10.68
CA GLY A 184 -13.55 -35.09 9.69
C GLY A 184 -12.47 -34.15 10.20
N LYS A 185 -12.17 -33.11 9.41
CA LYS A 185 -11.23 -32.05 9.84
C LYS A 185 -11.82 -31.29 11.03
N VAL A 186 -11.04 -31.17 12.10
CA VAL A 186 -11.39 -30.33 13.24
C VAL A 186 -11.40 -28.86 12.78
N GLU A 187 -12.59 -28.26 12.75
CA GLU A 187 -12.80 -26.86 12.46
C GLU A 187 -12.84 -26.03 13.76
N GLU A 188 -12.67 -24.73 13.66
CA GLU A 188 -12.72 -23.81 14.81
C GLU A 188 -13.99 -23.98 15.66
N LYS A 189 -15.16 -24.15 15.01
CA LYS A 189 -16.43 -24.40 15.70
C LYS A 189 -16.41 -25.60 16.62
N HIS A 190 -15.68 -26.67 16.24
CA HIS A 190 -15.56 -27.89 17.04
C HIS A 190 -14.69 -27.64 18.27
N ILE A 191 -13.61 -26.85 18.13
CA ILE A 191 -12.76 -26.45 19.25
C ILE A 191 -13.56 -25.62 20.26
N VAL A 192 -14.37 -24.67 19.77
CA VAL A 192 -15.24 -23.82 20.62
C VAL A 192 -16.27 -24.68 21.36
N GLN A 193 -16.89 -25.66 20.71
CA GLN A 193 -17.83 -26.59 21.36
C GLN A 193 -17.18 -27.38 22.50
N ILE A 194 -15.99 -27.93 22.26
CA ILE A 194 -15.24 -28.68 23.30
C ILE A 194 -14.83 -27.75 24.44
N LEU A 195 -14.33 -26.57 24.15
CA LEU A 195 -13.98 -25.57 25.17
C LEU A 195 -15.20 -25.19 26.05
N THR A 196 -16.37 -25.01 25.44
CA THR A 196 -17.61 -24.76 26.18
C THR A 196 -17.94 -25.90 27.11
N SER A 197 -17.93 -27.16 26.61
CA SER A 197 -18.21 -28.33 27.43
C SER A 197 -17.20 -28.54 28.56
N LEU A 198 -15.91 -28.30 28.33
CA LEU A 198 -14.88 -28.39 29.36
C LEU A 198 -15.03 -27.26 30.41
N THR A 199 -15.47 -26.10 30.02
CA THR A 199 -15.74 -24.98 30.92
C THR A 199 -16.95 -25.27 31.82
N GLU A 200 -18.03 -25.85 31.25
CA GLU A 200 -19.18 -26.30 32.01
C GLU A 200 -18.81 -27.37 33.03
N LEU A 201 -17.94 -28.34 32.66
CA LEU A 201 -17.41 -29.32 33.57
C LEU A 201 -16.56 -28.73 34.71
N LYS A 202 -15.72 -27.77 34.39
CA LYS A 202 -14.94 -27.00 35.38
C LYS A 202 -15.84 -26.34 36.40
N ASP A 203 -16.91 -25.68 35.94
CA ASP A 203 -17.85 -24.95 36.79
C ASP A 203 -18.69 -25.94 37.66
N ALA A 204 -19.14 -27.06 37.06
CA ALA A 204 -19.88 -28.10 37.78
C ALA A 204 -19.03 -28.79 38.87
N GLN A 205 -17.72 -28.93 38.66
CA GLN A 205 -16.82 -29.54 39.64
C GLN A 205 -16.24 -28.52 40.61
N GLY A 206 -16.54 -27.22 40.48
CA GLY A 206 -16.04 -26.14 41.34
C GLY A 206 -14.50 -25.98 41.27
N ILE A 207 -13.89 -26.30 40.12
CA ILE A 207 -12.44 -26.24 39.96
C ILE A 207 -12.01 -24.78 39.74
N GLU A 208 -11.23 -24.25 40.67
CA GLU A 208 -10.57 -22.95 40.49
C GLU A 208 -9.23 -23.11 39.77
N PHE A 209 -9.00 -22.30 38.74
CA PHE A 209 -7.74 -22.30 38.01
C PHE A 209 -6.63 -21.65 38.81
N VAL A 210 -5.48 -22.26 38.82
CA VAL A 210 -4.30 -21.77 39.51
C VAL A 210 -3.30 -21.19 38.51
N TYR A 211 -2.75 -20.01 38.86
CA TYR A 211 -1.80 -19.29 38.02
C TYR A 211 -0.53 -19.00 38.84
N GLY A 212 0.59 -18.89 38.17
CA GLY A 212 1.87 -18.52 38.74
C GLY A 212 2.84 -19.70 38.93
N SER A 213 4.10 -19.34 39.26
CA SER A 213 5.19 -20.30 39.44
C SER A 213 4.99 -21.15 40.69
N GLY A 214 5.25 -22.47 40.61
CA GLY A 214 5.19 -23.39 41.74
C GLY A 214 3.80 -23.97 42.06
N LYS A 215 2.75 -23.61 41.33
CA LYS A 215 1.41 -24.19 41.52
C LYS A 215 1.17 -25.33 40.53
N CYS A 216 0.61 -26.44 40.98
CA CYS A 216 0.25 -27.60 40.13
C CYS A 216 -1.12 -27.36 39.51
N LYS A 217 -1.17 -27.21 38.20
CA LYS A 217 -2.42 -27.13 37.39
C LYS A 217 -3.06 -28.52 37.32
N THR A 218 -4.39 -28.56 37.37
CA THR A 218 -5.17 -29.78 37.07
C THR A 218 -5.00 -30.16 35.58
N GLN A 219 -5.30 -31.43 35.24
CA GLN A 219 -5.26 -31.89 33.82
C GLN A 219 -6.29 -31.09 33.00
N LEU A 220 -7.51 -30.92 33.53
CA LEU A 220 -8.57 -30.12 32.90
C LEU A 220 -8.12 -28.69 32.58
N GLN A 221 -7.41 -28.02 33.50
CA GLN A 221 -6.88 -26.69 33.25
C GLN A 221 -5.85 -26.67 32.11
N ARG A 222 -4.96 -27.67 32.06
CA ARG A 222 -3.93 -27.77 31.01
C ARG A 222 -4.57 -27.99 29.64
N ASP A 223 -5.62 -28.82 29.57
CA ASP A 223 -6.31 -29.14 28.31
C ASP A 223 -7.08 -27.94 27.81
N ILE A 224 -7.78 -27.19 28.67
CA ILE A 224 -8.46 -25.95 28.31
C ILE A 224 -7.45 -24.91 27.79
N GLU A 225 -6.39 -24.61 28.56
CA GLU A 225 -5.35 -23.66 28.17
C GLU A 225 -4.66 -24.05 26.85
N ALA A 226 -4.44 -25.37 26.61
CA ALA A 226 -3.85 -25.86 25.38
C ALA A 226 -4.79 -25.66 24.19
N LEU A 227 -6.08 -25.98 24.34
CA LEU A 227 -7.08 -25.80 23.30
C LEU A 227 -7.31 -24.33 22.97
N GLU A 228 -7.35 -23.45 23.98
CA GLU A 228 -7.43 -22.00 23.79
C GLU A 228 -6.22 -21.49 22.99
N SER A 229 -5.01 -21.89 23.42
CA SER A 229 -3.77 -21.53 22.71
C SER A 229 -3.75 -22.05 21.26
N TYR A 230 -4.26 -23.26 21.01
CA TYR A 230 -4.31 -23.82 19.66
C TYR A 230 -5.34 -23.10 18.79
N ARG A 231 -6.52 -22.78 19.34
CA ARG A 231 -7.54 -21.99 18.66
C ARG A 231 -6.97 -20.63 18.24
N ASP A 232 -6.37 -19.90 19.16
CA ASP A 232 -5.86 -18.54 18.91
C ASP A 232 -4.75 -18.58 17.85
N ARG A 233 -3.88 -19.59 17.88
CA ARG A 233 -2.84 -19.78 16.85
C ARG A 233 -3.40 -20.21 15.50
N ILE A 234 -4.48 -21.00 15.45
CA ILE A 234 -5.16 -21.33 14.20
C ILE A 234 -5.75 -20.08 13.57
N ILE A 235 -6.41 -19.22 14.36
CA ILE A 235 -6.93 -17.93 13.91
C ILE A 235 -5.79 -17.05 13.40
N GLU A 236 -4.69 -16.95 14.12
CA GLU A 236 -3.51 -16.17 13.70
C GLU A 236 -2.95 -16.67 12.37
N TYR A 237 -2.79 -18.00 12.21
CA TYR A 237 -2.26 -18.57 10.97
C TYR A 237 -3.21 -18.39 9.77
N ASN A 238 -4.52 -18.51 9.98
CA ASN A 238 -5.51 -18.24 8.95
C ASN A 238 -5.45 -16.76 8.53
N ASN A 239 -5.41 -15.84 9.47
CA ASN A 239 -5.25 -14.40 9.18
C ASN A 239 -3.95 -14.11 8.40
N HIS A 240 -2.85 -14.78 8.72
CA HIS A 240 -1.61 -14.65 7.96
C HIS A 240 -1.74 -15.16 6.52
N ILE A 241 -2.47 -16.27 6.30
CA ILE A 241 -2.72 -16.83 4.97
C ILE A 241 -3.62 -15.89 4.17
N ASP A 242 -4.65 -15.33 4.80
CA ASP A 242 -5.58 -14.39 4.16
C ASP A 242 -4.87 -13.08 3.74
N ILE A 243 -4.03 -12.51 4.61
CA ILE A 243 -3.20 -11.34 4.27
C ILE A 243 -2.23 -11.65 3.12
N CYS A 244 -1.65 -12.85 3.09
CA CYS A 244 -0.79 -13.25 1.97
C CYS A 244 -1.56 -13.28 0.64
N GLY A 245 -2.83 -13.72 0.64
CA GLY A 245 -3.58 -13.96 -0.59
C GLY A 245 -2.80 -14.86 -1.55
N GLU A 246 -2.55 -14.41 -2.77
CA GLU A 246 -1.75 -15.14 -3.77
C GLU A 246 -0.24 -14.97 -3.59
N ARG A 247 0.20 -14.03 -2.76
CA ARG A 247 1.62 -13.75 -2.50
C ARG A 247 2.28 -14.85 -1.67
N ASN A 248 3.59 -14.98 -1.84
CA ASN A 248 4.40 -15.93 -1.06
C ASN A 248 4.78 -15.42 0.33
N SER A 249 4.72 -14.12 0.55
CA SER A 249 5.15 -13.47 1.80
C SER A 249 4.55 -12.07 1.94
N TYR A 250 4.58 -11.54 3.15
CA TYR A 250 4.33 -10.14 3.44
C TYR A 250 5.13 -9.69 4.68
N SER A 251 5.19 -8.38 4.94
CA SER A 251 5.81 -7.80 6.14
C SER A 251 4.75 -7.50 7.20
N LYS A 252 4.99 -7.89 8.48
CA LYS A 252 4.06 -7.57 9.59
C LYS A 252 3.91 -6.06 9.84
N THR A 253 4.90 -5.27 9.48
CA THR A 253 4.90 -3.81 9.67
C THR A 253 4.31 -3.06 8.48
N ASP A 254 4.18 -3.73 7.34
CA ASP A 254 3.53 -3.24 6.12
C ASP A 254 2.91 -4.44 5.39
N PRO A 255 1.63 -4.77 5.68
CA PRO A 255 0.98 -5.96 5.12
C PRO A 255 0.88 -5.97 3.59
N ASP A 256 0.97 -4.82 2.95
CA ASP A 256 0.89 -4.71 1.49
C ASP A 256 2.24 -4.96 0.81
N ALA A 257 3.35 -4.76 1.52
CA ALA A 257 4.68 -5.01 1.00
C ALA A 257 5.00 -6.50 0.91
N THR A 258 5.54 -6.93 -0.23
CA THR A 258 6.00 -8.30 -0.47
C THR A 258 7.52 -8.37 -0.41
N PHE A 259 8.07 -9.47 0.14
CA PHE A 259 9.52 -9.66 0.13
C PHE A 259 9.99 -10.06 -1.25
N MET A 260 10.81 -9.21 -1.86
CA MET A 260 11.36 -9.40 -3.20
C MET A 260 12.86 -9.07 -3.25
N ARG A 261 13.50 -9.65 -4.26
CA ARG A 261 14.91 -9.35 -4.56
C ARG A 261 14.97 -7.99 -5.25
N MET A 262 15.77 -7.08 -4.71
CA MET A 262 15.98 -5.75 -5.29
C MET A 262 16.91 -5.82 -6.51
N LYS A 263 16.74 -4.92 -7.49
CA LYS A 263 17.65 -4.78 -8.63
C LYS A 263 19.06 -4.36 -8.15
N GLU A 264 19.12 -3.44 -7.19
CA GLU A 264 20.36 -2.96 -6.57
C GLU A 264 20.70 -3.78 -5.32
N ASP A 265 21.34 -4.91 -5.52
CA ASP A 265 21.93 -5.72 -4.43
C ASP A 265 23.43 -5.48 -4.39
N HIS A 266 23.85 -4.37 -3.78
CA HIS A 266 25.27 -4.00 -3.67
C HIS A 266 26.14 -5.05 -2.96
N MET A 267 25.51 -5.88 -2.12
CA MET A 267 26.19 -6.96 -1.38
C MET A 267 26.22 -8.28 -2.14
N LEU A 268 25.50 -8.38 -3.27
CA LEU A 268 25.34 -9.60 -4.09
C LEU A 268 24.95 -10.85 -3.28
N ASN A 269 24.26 -10.66 -2.17
CA ASN A 269 23.90 -11.74 -1.24
C ASN A 269 22.48 -12.28 -1.46
N GLY A 270 21.74 -11.74 -2.42
CA GLY A 270 20.36 -12.13 -2.73
C GLY A 270 19.37 -11.81 -1.63
N GLN A 271 19.67 -10.86 -0.73
CA GLN A 271 18.79 -10.51 0.37
C GLN A 271 17.44 -10.01 -0.14
N LEU A 272 16.38 -10.59 0.41
CA LEU A 272 15.02 -10.14 0.17
C LEU A 272 14.70 -8.95 1.06
N LYS A 273 14.04 -7.94 0.49
CA LYS A 273 13.55 -6.78 1.21
C LYS A 273 12.04 -6.62 1.00
N PRO A 274 11.30 -6.09 2.00
CA PRO A 274 9.91 -5.71 1.78
C PRO A 274 9.87 -4.59 0.74
N ALA A 275 9.10 -4.77 -0.32
CA ALA A 275 9.11 -3.87 -1.47
C ALA A 275 7.81 -3.95 -2.27
N TYR A 276 7.65 -2.96 -3.13
CA TYR A 276 6.62 -2.89 -4.16
C TYR A 276 7.26 -2.96 -5.54
N ASN A 277 6.55 -3.58 -6.48
CA ASN A 277 6.94 -3.60 -7.88
C ASN A 277 6.15 -2.50 -8.61
N LEU A 278 6.83 -1.40 -8.93
CA LEU A 278 6.29 -0.27 -9.65
C LEU A 278 6.47 -0.52 -11.14
N GLN A 279 5.37 -0.49 -11.89
CA GLN A 279 5.39 -0.49 -13.34
C GLN A 279 5.15 0.91 -13.86
N HIS A 280 5.92 1.38 -14.81
CA HIS A 280 5.73 2.68 -15.44
C HIS A 280 5.78 2.57 -16.95
N GLY A 281 4.93 3.34 -17.60
CA GLY A 281 4.87 3.47 -19.05
C GLY A 281 5.37 4.84 -19.48
N VAL A 282 6.27 4.88 -20.43
CA VAL A 282 6.89 6.11 -20.94
C VAL A 282 6.50 6.32 -22.40
N ASP A 283 6.07 7.53 -22.72
CA ASP A 283 5.84 8.02 -24.08
C ASP A 283 6.51 9.39 -24.23
N SER A 284 7.28 9.59 -25.30
CA SER A 284 7.92 10.87 -25.63
C SER A 284 8.77 11.48 -24.50
N GLY A 285 9.29 10.63 -23.59
CA GLY A 285 10.10 11.06 -22.45
C GLY A 285 9.30 11.38 -21.17
N TYR A 286 7.97 11.30 -21.21
CA TYR A 286 7.09 11.48 -20.04
C TYR A 286 6.63 10.13 -19.49
N ILE A 287 6.49 10.03 -18.18
CA ILE A 287 5.77 8.92 -17.55
C ILE A 287 4.28 9.16 -17.75
N SER A 288 3.67 8.41 -18.68
CA SER A 288 2.25 8.57 -19.02
C SER A 288 1.32 7.74 -18.14
N TRP A 289 1.84 6.65 -17.54
CA TRP A 289 1.08 5.81 -16.61
C TRP A 289 1.99 5.09 -15.64
N LEU A 290 1.46 4.76 -14.47
CA LEU A 290 2.14 3.95 -13.48
C LEU A 290 1.15 3.06 -12.70
N THR A 291 1.61 1.90 -12.26
CA THR A 291 0.89 1.03 -11.33
C THR A 291 1.83 0.48 -10.26
N VAL A 292 1.29 0.31 -9.05
CA VAL A 292 2.02 -0.29 -7.92
C VAL A 292 1.51 -1.70 -7.72
N ASN A 293 2.41 -2.68 -7.78
CA ASN A 293 2.05 -4.09 -7.69
C ASN A 293 2.75 -4.76 -6.51
N GLN A 294 2.07 -5.74 -5.92
CA GLN A 294 2.59 -6.57 -4.84
C GLN A 294 3.36 -7.80 -5.35
N ASN A 295 3.20 -8.15 -6.62
CA ASN A 295 3.87 -9.29 -7.24
C ASN A 295 5.31 -8.94 -7.63
N PRO A 296 6.30 -9.79 -7.26
CA PRO A 296 7.70 -9.51 -7.55
C PRO A 296 8.11 -9.75 -9.02
N GLY A 297 7.29 -10.45 -9.82
CA GLY A 297 7.56 -10.75 -11.22
C GLY A 297 6.82 -9.85 -12.17
N ASP A 298 7.49 -9.35 -13.21
CA ASP A 298 6.94 -8.41 -14.17
C ASP A 298 5.96 -9.09 -15.15
N THR A 299 6.14 -10.38 -15.42
CA THR A 299 5.26 -11.18 -16.30
C THR A 299 3.77 -11.07 -15.94
N VAL A 300 3.45 -11.08 -14.65
CA VAL A 300 2.05 -11.05 -14.18
C VAL A 300 1.47 -9.65 -14.04
N THR A 301 2.30 -8.60 -14.15
CA THR A 301 1.87 -7.21 -13.95
C THR A 301 1.39 -6.52 -15.24
N LEU A 302 1.85 -6.98 -16.41
CA LEU A 302 1.57 -6.33 -17.71
C LEU A 302 0.08 -6.19 -18.00
N ARG A 303 -0.69 -7.26 -17.81
CA ARG A 303 -2.13 -7.27 -18.10
C ARG A 303 -2.87 -6.28 -17.22
N ASN A 304 -2.54 -6.25 -15.92
CA ASN A 304 -3.13 -5.30 -14.99
C ASN A 304 -2.75 -3.86 -15.33
N PHE A 305 -1.49 -3.61 -15.68
CA PHE A 305 -1.01 -2.30 -16.10
C PHE A 305 -1.78 -1.76 -17.31
N ILE A 306 -1.88 -2.57 -18.36
CA ILE A 306 -2.57 -2.16 -19.61
C ILE A 306 -4.07 -1.97 -19.36
N SER A 307 -4.73 -2.88 -18.64
CA SER A 307 -6.16 -2.77 -18.35
C SER A 307 -6.48 -1.53 -17.51
N ASN A 308 -5.68 -1.25 -16.48
CA ASN A 308 -5.83 -0.09 -15.62
C ASN A 308 -5.57 1.21 -16.41
N MET A 309 -4.52 1.25 -17.21
CA MET A 309 -4.21 2.39 -18.09
C MET A 309 -5.34 2.69 -19.08
N HIS A 310 -5.83 1.68 -19.81
CA HIS A 310 -6.90 1.86 -20.78
C HIS A 310 -8.25 2.22 -20.15
N GLY A 311 -8.46 1.85 -18.88
CA GLY A 311 -9.67 2.22 -18.14
C GLY A 311 -9.69 3.69 -17.70
N ASN A 312 -8.54 4.34 -17.63
CA ASN A 312 -8.38 5.68 -17.06
C ASN A 312 -8.02 6.75 -18.10
N LEU A 313 -7.31 6.39 -19.19
CA LEU A 313 -6.92 7.33 -20.23
C LEU A 313 -8.00 7.49 -21.31
N ASN A 314 -8.15 8.72 -21.85
CA ASN A 314 -9.07 9.04 -22.94
C ASN A 314 -8.55 8.59 -24.32
N PHE A 315 -7.35 8.06 -24.38
CA PHE A 315 -6.70 7.54 -25.58
C PHE A 315 -6.09 6.17 -25.29
N SER A 316 -5.74 5.43 -26.34
CA SER A 316 -5.15 4.10 -26.20
C SER A 316 -3.92 3.95 -27.06
N TYR A 317 -2.86 3.42 -26.48
CA TYR A 317 -1.66 3.01 -27.21
C TYR A 317 -1.96 1.78 -28.07
N LYS A 318 -1.32 1.70 -29.23
CA LYS A 318 -1.44 0.55 -30.15
C LYS A 318 -0.25 -0.37 -30.12
N VAL A 319 0.91 0.15 -29.73
CA VAL A 319 2.16 -0.59 -29.68
C VAL A 319 2.65 -0.62 -28.24
N ILE A 320 2.87 -1.81 -27.72
CA ILE A 320 3.39 -2.07 -26.37
C ILE A 320 4.82 -2.57 -26.50
N VAL A 321 5.77 -1.79 -25.99
CA VAL A 321 7.19 -2.13 -25.97
C VAL A 321 7.60 -2.49 -24.55
N ALA A 322 8.18 -3.67 -24.35
CA ALA A 322 8.63 -4.11 -23.03
C ALA A 322 9.88 -5.01 -23.13
N ASP A 323 10.55 -5.20 -22.02
CA ASP A 323 11.72 -6.07 -21.93
C ASP A 323 11.35 -7.57 -21.86
N ALA A 324 12.35 -8.45 -21.83
CA ALA A 324 12.18 -9.89 -21.76
C ALA A 324 11.51 -10.38 -20.45
N GLY A 325 11.49 -9.56 -19.40
CA GLY A 325 10.83 -9.88 -18.13
C GLY A 325 9.31 -10.00 -18.24
N TYR A 326 8.73 -9.46 -19.32
CA TYR A 326 7.28 -9.52 -19.60
C TYR A 326 6.89 -10.65 -20.56
N GLU A 327 7.85 -11.40 -21.11
CA GLU A 327 7.57 -12.44 -22.08
C GLU A 327 6.79 -13.60 -21.45
N SER A 328 5.59 -13.85 -21.96
CA SER A 328 4.78 -15.04 -21.67
C SER A 328 3.72 -15.24 -22.75
N GLU A 329 3.33 -16.50 -22.97
CA GLU A 329 2.23 -16.85 -23.87
C GLU A 329 0.93 -16.12 -23.50
N GLU A 330 0.66 -16.02 -22.20
CA GLU A 330 -0.52 -15.35 -21.68
C GLU A 330 -0.52 -13.84 -21.99
N ASN A 331 0.63 -13.18 -21.94
CA ASN A 331 0.76 -11.76 -22.27
C ASN A 331 0.59 -11.53 -23.77
N TYR A 332 1.19 -12.37 -24.62
CA TYR A 332 0.99 -12.28 -26.07
C TYR A 332 -0.47 -12.50 -26.45
N THR A 333 -1.11 -13.53 -25.91
CA THR A 333 -2.54 -13.81 -26.13
C THR A 333 -3.42 -12.64 -25.68
N PHE A 334 -3.11 -12.04 -24.53
CA PHE A 334 -3.84 -10.86 -24.03
C PHE A 334 -3.69 -9.67 -24.98
N LEU A 335 -2.47 -9.37 -25.43
CA LEU A 335 -2.21 -8.27 -26.34
C LEU A 335 -2.91 -8.48 -27.69
N GLU A 336 -2.85 -9.69 -28.25
CA GLU A 336 -3.54 -10.05 -29.52
C GLU A 336 -5.05 -9.89 -29.41
N ASN A 337 -5.65 -10.42 -28.33
CA ASN A 337 -7.10 -10.32 -28.10
C ASN A 337 -7.58 -8.86 -27.94
N ASN A 338 -6.71 -7.95 -27.54
CA ASN A 338 -7.01 -6.52 -27.43
C ASN A 338 -6.57 -5.70 -28.66
N ASN A 339 -6.15 -6.35 -29.76
CA ASN A 339 -5.64 -5.73 -30.96
C ASN A 339 -4.45 -4.78 -30.71
N LEU A 340 -3.54 -5.17 -29.82
CA LEU A 340 -2.33 -4.45 -29.48
C LEU A 340 -1.12 -5.14 -30.11
N THR A 341 -0.22 -4.36 -30.68
CA THR A 341 1.04 -4.87 -31.23
C THR A 341 2.06 -5.05 -30.12
N ALA A 342 2.52 -6.26 -29.92
CA ALA A 342 3.56 -6.58 -28.95
C ALA A 342 4.96 -6.42 -29.55
N VAL A 343 5.81 -5.64 -28.90
CA VAL A 343 7.24 -5.52 -29.17
C VAL A 343 7.97 -5.86 -27.88
N ILE A 344 7.99 -7.15 -27.55
CA ILE A 344 8.61 -7.67 -26.31
C ILE A 344 9.89 -8.37 -26.74
N LYS A 345 11.01 -8.04 -26.03
CA LYS A 345 12.29 -8.70 -26.29
C LYS A 345 12.17 -10.19 -25.93
N PRO A 346 12.49 -11.13 -26.85
CA PRO A 346 12.45 -12.55 -26.53
C PRO A 346 13.50 -12.94 -25.50
N THR A 347 13.17 -13.89 -24.63
CA THR A 347 14.11 -14.52 -23.69
C THR A 347 15.00 -15.47 -24.49
N ASN A 348 16.33 -15.32 -24.38
CA ASN A 348 17.31 -16.19 -25.05
C ASN A 348 17.37 -17.57 -24.40
#